data_35349876659c9f7b7246198b07062ce7
#
_entry.id   35349876659c9f7b7246198b07062ce7
#
_cell.length_a   1.000
_cell.length_b   1.000
_cell.length_c   1.000
_cell.angle_alpha   90.00
_cell.angle_beta   90.00
_cell.angle_gamma   90.00
#
_symmetry.space_group_name_H-M   'P 1'
#
loop_
_entity.id
_entity.type
_entity.pdbx_description
1 polymer ?
#
loop_
_entity_poly.entity_id
_entity_poly.type
_entity_poly.pdbx_seq_one_letter_code
_entity_poly.pdbx_strand_id
1 'polypeptide(L)'
;MTSPGSGRMRSPVAWASEAAWDGMGMGLRPLHAMVAAPTALFLMALTAMLLRHPDVPFYEIDRVAFALLVVGVAVRAVAKRDQLLVVERATWPMIGLTLLAVASVIAQPFDNQTWCLLAAKFIVPFALFHLAGLVFREERRLRQFEMFSLVVLAYLCFTAIAFLVGARSLIFPRFILDEGLGYHVDRARGPLLQAVANGVSLNMLGVLALHAYLRGRIRGLSAAVLLGSLPVAILATMTRAVWLSFAVSVMVLIFRAHNRRLRLICVGVAIVGALGLLVALSFDDQRRALTERLKESGPLDFRRAVYTAGWEMFLEKPLTGWGINQMPAELARHVSGYKEKELYPHNTYLELLVEHGVFGLALYVWLMWELWRLARGQVPRTERGGFLNRQFHAMWPVMLGIYWVNAALVVMNYQFVNGLLFSMAGMLAAQQRRAANELEPGLSLSARGVRGAAA
;
A
#
# COMPACT_ATOMS: atom_id res chain seq x y z
N MET A 1 -27.81 60.89 6.77
CA MET A 1 -28.74 59.82 6.34
C MET A 1 -27.93 58.53 6.22
N THR A 2 -27.94 57.72 7.26
CA THR A 2 -27.20 56.46 7.39
C THR A 2 -28.16 55.31 7.08
N SER A 3 -27.81 54.46 6.11
CA SER A 3 -28.58 53.28 5.72
C SER A 3 -28.44 52.18 6.78
N PRO A 4 -29.50 51.46 7.18
CA PRO A 4 -29.39 50.35 8.13
C PRO A 4 -28.97 49.06 7.43
N GLY A 5 -28.00 48.38 8.04
CA GLY A 5 -27.46 47.10 7.58
C GLY A 5 -28.50 45.96 7.60
N SER A 6 -28.57 45.23 6.50
CA SER A 6 -29.38 44.02 6.37
C SER A 6 -28.79 42.86 7.17
N GLY A 7 -29.32 42.65 8.37
CA GLY A 7 -29.07 41.41 9.13
C GLY A 7 -29.67 40.19 8.40
N ARG A 8 -28.86 39.34 7.85
CA ARG A 8 -29.32 38.01 7.37
C ARG A 8 -29.80 37.20 8.56
N MET A 9 -31.11 37.01 8.69
CA MET A 9 -31.68 36.00 9.62
C MET A 9 -31.17 34.62 9.22
N ARG A 10 -30.40 34.00 10.08
CA ARG A 10 -30.07 32.58 9.95
C ARG A 10 -31.35 31.77 10.13
N SER A 11 -31.58 30.79 9.27
CA SER A 11 -32.79 29.95 9.31
C SER A 11 -32.91 29.19 10.64
N PRO A 12 -34.10 29.03 11.21
CA PRO A 12 -34.32 28.28 12.47
C PRO A 12 -33.81 26.84 12.46
N VAL A 13 -33.68 26.23 11.26
CA VAL A 13 -33.18 24.86 11.07
C VAL A 13 -31.69 24.75 11.38
N ALA A 14 -30.90 25.81 11.19
CA ALA A 14 -29.47 25.81 11.55
C ALA A 14 -29.24 25.80 13.07
N TRP A 15 -30.09 26.48 13.84
CA TRP A 15 -30.04 26.51 15.30
C TRP A 15 -30.44 25.17 15.94
N ALA A 16 -31.45 24.49 15.38
CA ALA A 16 -31.90 23.22 15.88
C ALA A 16 -30.85 22.10 15.68
N SER A 17 -30.06 22.17 14.60
CA SER A 17 -28.98 21.21 14.37
C SER A 17 -27.76 21.42 15.28
N GLU A 18 -27.38 22.67 15.57
CA GLU A 18 -26.29 22.99 16.51
C GLU A 18 -26.69 22.65 17.97
N ALA A 19 -27.89 22.99 18.40
CA ALA A 19 -28.38 22.72 19.74
C ALA A 19 -28.63 21.24 20.02
N ALA A 20 -29.02 20.44 19.01
CA ALA A 20 -29.18 19.00 19.16
C ALA A 20 -27.86 18.26 19.37
N TRP A 21 -26.75 18.81 18.86
CA TRP A 21 -25.40 18.25 19.08
C TRP A 21 -24.77 18.70 20.39
N ASP A 22 -25.07 19.90 20.89
CA ASP A 22 -24.58 20.39 22.19
C ASP A 22 -25.26 19.72 23.38
N GLY A 23 -26.48 19.18 23.20
CA GLY A 23 -27.24 18.46 24.23
C GLY A 23 -26.87 17.01 24.44
N MET A 24 -26.12 16.38 23.54
CA MET A 24 -25.59 15.03 23.73
C MET A 24 -24.32 15.07 24.57
N GLY A 25 -24.47 14.82 25.84
CA GLY A 25 -23.51 15.00 26.91
C GLY A 25 -22.09 14.47 26.68
N MET A 26 -21.19 14.84 27.58
CA MET A 26 -19.73 14.64 27.57
C MET A 26 -19.20 13.28 27.10
N GLY A 27 -20.02 12.22 27.07
CA GLY A 27 -19.62 10.87 26.60
C GLY A 27 -19.42 10.73 25.09
N LEU A 28 -19.96 11.62 24.23
CA LEU A 28 -19.84 11.52 22.77
C LEU A 28 -18.76 12.44 22.18
N ARG A 29 -18.12 13.28 23.00
CA ARG A 29 -17.02 14.16 22.55
C ARG A 29 -15.84 13.41 21.88
N PRO A 30 -15.37 12.26 22.41
CA PRO A 30 -14.29 11.50 21.75
C PRO A 30 -14.73 10.94 20.39
N LEU A 31 -15.96 10.44 20.27
CA LEU A 31 -16.51 9.98 18.98
C LEU A 31 -16.63 11.12 17.97
N HIS A 32 -17.06 12.30 18.43
CA HIS A 32 -17.12 13.48 17.57
C HIS A 32 -15.71 13.92 17.10
N ALA A 33 -14.72 13.90 17.98
CA ALA A 33 -13.32 14.19 17.63
C ALA A 33 -12.75 13.16 16.64
N MET A 34 -13.05 11.88 16.81
CA MET A 34 -12.63 10.81 15.88
C MET A 34 -13.27 11.00 14.50
N VAL A 35 -14.56 11.26 14.40
CA VAL A 35 -15.27 11.54 13.14
C VAL A 35 -14.75 12.83 12.49
N ALA A 36 -14.31 13.81 13.29
CA ALA A 36 -13.72 15.05 12.80
C ALA A 36 -12.33 14.90 12.17
N ALA A 37 -11.60 13.79 12.45
CA ALA A 37 -10.21 13.58 12.03
C ALA A 37 -10.01 12.31 11.16
N PRO A 38 -10.67 12.18 9.99
CA PRO A 38 -10.59 10.97 9.16
C PRO A 38 -9.16 10.65 8.69
N THR A 39 -8.30 11.66 8.58
CA THR A 39 -6.88 11.46 8.23
C THR A 39 -6.14 10.74 9.35
N ALA A 40 -6.40 11.08 10.61
CA ALA A 40 -5.77 10.43 11.76
C ALA A 40 -6.21 8.95 11.84
N LEU A 41 -7.50 8.67 11.65
CA LEU A 41 -8.02 7.29 11.60
C LEU A 41 -7.38 6.49 10.45
N PHE A 42 -7.22 7.11 9.29
CA PHE A 42 -6.60 6.46 8.14
C PHE A 42 -5.14 6.10 8.42
N LEU A 43 -4.35 7.05 8.93
CA LEU A 43 -2.94 6.83 9.24
C LEU A 43 -2.78 5.83 10.42
N MET A 44 -3.70 5.85 11.39
CA MET A 44 -3.75 4.87 12.48
C MET A 44 -4.02 3.46 11.95
N ALA A 45 -4.94 3.29 11.00
CA ALA A 45 -5.20 2.00 10.36
C ALA A 45 -3.97 1.47 9.62
N LEU A 46 -3.26 2.31 8.85
CA LEU A 46 -2.01 1.92 8.20
C LEU A 46 -0.90 1.58 9.21
N THR A 47 -0.81 2.33 10.34
CA THR A 47 0.15 2.03 11.40
C THR A 47 -0.16 0.69 12.07
N ALA A 48 -1.43 0.41 12.34
CA ALA A 48 -1.86 -0.86 12.90
C ALA A 48 -1.54 -2.05 11.97
N MET A 49 -1.74 -1.87 10.65
CA MET A 49 -1.35 -2.88 9.64
C MET A 49 0.17 -3.07 9.57
N LEU A 50 0.97 -2.01 9.78
CA LEU A 50 2.43 -2.09 9.80
C LEU A 50 2.94 -2.85 11.02
N LEU A 51 2.36 -2.58 12.20
CA LEU A 51 2.81 -3.09 13.50
C LEU A 51 2.04 -4.32 13.97
N ARG A 52 1.33 -4.99 13.08
CA ARG A 52 0.51 -6.15 13.41
C ARG A 52 1.36 -7.30 13.97
N HIS A 53 1.02 -7.74 15.19
CA HIS A 53 1.58 -8.96 15.79
C HIS A 53 0.73 -10.18 15.37
N PRO A 54 1.30 -11.25 14.82
CA PRO A 54 0.51 -12.35 14.26
C PRO A 54 -0.24 -13.18 15.30
N ASP A 55 0.32 -13.38 16.51
CA ASP A 55 -0.14 -14.39 17.45
C ASP A 55 -0.81 -13.84 18.71
N VAL A 56 -1.05 -12.53 18.82
CA VAL A 56 -1.76 -11.98 19.99
C VAL A 56 -3.25 -11.85 19.66
N PRO A 57 -4.15 -12.56 20.38
CA PRO A 57 -5.60 -12.54 20.10
C PRO A 57 -6.21 -11.13 20.15
N PHE A 58 -5.69 -10.24 21.00
CA PHE A 58 -6.11 -8.84 21.08
C PHE A 58 -5.47 -7.95 20.02
N TYR A 59 -4.57 -8.46 19.18
CA TYR A 59 -3.88 -7.69 18.17
C TYR A 59 -4.69 -7.53 16.87
N GLU A 60 -5.99 -7.66 16.98
CA GLU A 60 -6.93 -7.25 15.94
C GLU A 60 -7.11 -5.73 15.86
N ILE A 61 -6.16 -4.97 16.44
CA ILE A 61 -6.15 -3.51 16.39
C ILE A 61 -6.21 -3.00 14.94
N ASP A 62 -5.59 -3.70 14.00
CA ASP A 62 -5.67 -3.38 12.58
C ASP A 62 -7.10 -3.47 12.05
N ARG A 63 -7.88 -4.47 12.46
CA ARG A 63 -9.29 -4.65 12.09
C ARG A 63 -10.16 -3.60 12.74
N VAL A 64 -9.97 -3.35 14.04
CA VAL A 64 -10.69 -2.31 14.78
C VAL A 64 -10.39 -0.93 14.19
N ALA A 65 -9.13 -0.61 13.96
CA ALA A 65 -8.72 0.66 13.36
C ALA A 65 -9.31 0.86 11.96
N PHE A 66 -9.33 -0.20 11.15
CA PHE A 66 -9.96 -0.18 9.83
C PHE A 66 -11.48 -0.01 9.91
N ALA A 67 -12.15 -0.73 10.81
CA ALA A 67 -13.60 -0.59 11.03
C ALA A 67 -13.95 0.84 11.47
N LEU A 68 -13.20 1.41 12.43
CA LEU A 68 -13.37 2.79 12.86
C LEU A 68 -13.16 3.79 11.73
N LEU A 69 -12.19 3.55 10.85
CA LEU A 69 -11.98 4.37 9.65
C LEU A 69 -13.20 4.32 8.73
N VAL A 70 -13.70 3.13 8.42
CA VAL A 70 -14.88 2.95 7.54
C VAL A 70 -16.09 3.65 8.12
N VAL A 71 -16.41 3.39 9.40
CA VAL A 71 -17.53 4.01 10.12
C VAL A 71 -17.37 5.52 10.19
N GLY A 72 -16.17 6.01 10.56
CA GLY A 72 -15.89 7.45 10.66
C GLY A 72 -16.08 8.19 9.34
N VAL A 73 -15.61 7.59 8.21
CA VAL A 73 -15.81 8.17 6.87
C VAL A 73 -17.28 8.10 6.45
N ALA A 74 -17.98 6.98 6.72
CA ALA A 74 -19.39 6.82 6.42
C ALA A 74 -20.27 7.82 7.16
N VAL A 75 -20.11 7.95 8.49
CA VAL A 75 -20.83 8.92 9.30
C VAL A 75 -20.59 10.35 8.80
N ARG A 76 -19.34 10.68 8.49
CA ARG A 76 -19.00 12.00 7.94
C ARG A 76 -19.67 12.26 6.60
N ALA A 77 -19.68 11.28 5.70
CA ALA A 77 -20.30 11.43 4.39
C ALA A 77 -21.81 11.61 4.50
N VAL A 78 -22.48 10.84 5.37
CA VAL A 78 -23.91 11.01 5.67
C VAL A 78 -24.19 12.40 6.28
N ALA A 79 -23.41 12.81 7.29
CA ALA A 79 -23.59 14.10 7.96
C ALA A 79 -23.37 15.30 7.02
N LYS A 80 -22.46 15.18 6.06
CA LYS A 80 -22.15 16.23 5.07
C LYS A 80 -22.91 16.09 3.77
N ARG A 81 -23.76 15.06 3.63
CA ARG A 81 -24.43 14.69 2.37
C ARG A 81 -23.43 14.57 1.20
N ASP A 82 -22.24 14.05 1.51
CA ASP A 82 -21.18 13.83 0.53
C ASP A 82 -21.27 12.40 -0.03
N GLN A 83 -20.64 12.17 -1.19
CA GLN A 83 -20.66 10.83 -1.80
C GLN A 83 -19.82 9.86 -0.96
N LEU A 84 -20.39 8.70 -0.64
CA LEU A 84 -19.73 7.61 0.09
C LEU A 84 -18.80 6.78 -0.80
N LEU A 85 -19.19 6.61 -2.04
CA LEU A 85 -18.45 5.81 -3.00
C LEU A 85 -18.37 6.55 -4.33
N VAL A 86 -17.20 6.52 -4.89
CA VAL A 86 -16.99 7.04 -6.24
C VAL A 86 -16.47 5.92 -7.10
N VAL A 87 -17.24 5.61 -8.14
CA VAL A 87 -16.88 4.56 -9.09
C VAL A 87 -15.86 5.11 -10.07
N GLU A 88 -14.66 4.56 -9.99
CA GLU A 88 -13.56 4.78 -10.92
C GLU A 88 -13.43 3.58 -11.87
N ARG A 89 -12.67 3.72 -12.95
CA ARG A 89 -12.44 2.58 -13.86
C ARG A 89 -11.84 1.37 -13.16
N ALA A 90 -10.90 1.60 -12.23
CA ALA A 90 -10.29 0.56 -11.41
C ALA A 90 -11.29 -0.14 -10.46
N THR A 91 -12.42 0.50 -10.14
CA THR A 91 -13.45 -0.09 -9.27
C THR A 91 -14.07 -1.35 -9.87
N TRP A 92 -14.22 -1.42 -11.20
CA TRP A 92 -14.85 -2.56 -11.86
C TRP A 92 -14.06 -3.87 -11.69
N PRO A 93 -12.77 -3.92 -12.03
CA PRO A 93 -11.99 -5.14 -11.75
C PRO A 93 -11.84 -5.44 -10.26
N MET A 94 -11.85 -4.43 -9.36
CA MET A 94 -11.87 -4.65 -7.92
C MET A 94 -13.15 -5.36 -7.47
N ILE A 95 -14.32 -4.91 -7.95
CA ILE A 95 -15.61 -5.56 -7.69
C ILE A 95 -15.60 -6.99 -8.25
N GLY A 96 -15.17 -7.16 -9.50
CA GLY A 96 -15.09 -8.49 -10.13
C GLY A 96 -14.22 -9.47 -9.33
N LEU A 97 -13.02 -9.07 -8.93
CA LEU A 97 -12.12 -9.87 -8.09
C LEU A 97 -12.75 -10.19 -6.73
N THR A 98 -13.37 -9.21 -6.08
CA THR A 98 -14.02 -9.41 -4.78
C THR A 98 -15.19 -10.38 -4.88
N LEU A 99 -16.03 -10.25 -5.90
CA LEU A 99 -17.17 -11.15 -6.11
C LEU A 99 -16.72 -12.57 -6.42
N LEU A 100 -15.71 -12.73 -7.27
CA LEU A 100 -15.14 -14.05 -7.59
C LEU A 100 -14.54 -14.71 -6.35
N ALA A 101 -13.81 -13.94 -5.55
CA ALA A 101 -13.21 -14.40 -4.32
C ALA A 101 -14.27 -14.75 -3.26
N VAL A 102 -15.30 -13.91 -3.08
CA VAL A 102 -16.44 -14.19 -2.16
C VAL A 102 -17.17 -15.45 -2.60
N ALA A 103 -17.47 -15.61 -3.88
CA ALA A 103 -18.11 -16.81 -4.41
C ALA A 103 -17.28 -18.08 -4.09
N SER A 104 -15.97 -18.01 -4.23
CA SER A 104 -15.08 -19.13 -3.92
C SER A 104 -15.06 -19.50 -2.43
N VAL A 105 -15.18 -18.50 -1.55
CA VAL A 105 -15.19 -18.73 -0.09
C VAL A 105 -16.56 -19.28 0.36
N ILE A 106 -17.66 -18.78 -0.20
CA ILE A 106 -19.02 -19.28 0.13
C ILE A 106 -19.21 -20.73 -0.34
N ALA A 107 -18.55 -21.14 -1.43
CA ALA A 107 -18.58 -22.49 -1.94
C ALA A 107 -17.83 -23.52 -1.05
N GLN A 108 -17.10 -23.05 -0.03
CA GLN A 108 -16.34 -23.87 0.89
C GLN A 108 -16.99 -23.92 2.29
N PRO A 109 -16.68 -24.92 3.13
CA PRO A 109 -17.06 -24.89 4.54
C PRO A 109 -16.55 -23.61 5.22
N PHE A 110 -17.33 -23.08 6.17
CA PHE A 110 -16.94 -21.87 6.89
C PHE A 110 -15.60 -22.06 7.62
N ASP A 111 -14.64 -21.21 7.28
CA ASP A 111 -13.35 -21.10 7.94
C ASP A 111 -12.97 -19.64 8.15
N ASN A 112 -12.77 -19.25 9.40
CA ASN A 112 -12.44 -17.88 9.77
C ASN A 112 -11.12 -17.40 9.11
N GLN A 113 -10.14 -18.29 8.97
CA GLN A 113 -8.86 -17.95 8.34
C GLN A 113 -9.04 -17.57 6.87
N THR A 114 -9.85 -18.32 6.13
CA THR A 114 -10.18 -18.07 4.72
C THR A 114 -10.89 -16.72 4.54
N TRP A 115 -11.85 -16.38 5.42
CA TRP A 115 -12.50 -15.06 5.41
C TRP A 115 -11.53 -13.92 5.72
N CYS A 116 -10.60 -14.14 6.65
CA CYS A 116 -9.54 -13.16 6.95
C CYS A 116 -8.59 -12.95 5.77
N LEU A 117 -8.22 -14.02 5.06
CA LEU A 117 -7.40 -13.94 3.85
C LEU A 117 -8.13 -13.21 2.72
N LEU A 118 -9.41 -13.49 2.49
CA LEU A 118 -10.26 -12.74 1.55
C LEU A 118 -10.22 -11.24 1.86
N ALA A 119 -10.46 -10.89 3.13
CA ALA A 119 -10.47 -9.49 3.55
C ALA A 119 -9.10 -8.82 3.34
N ALA A 120 -8.01 -9.51 3.69
CA ALA A 120 -6.65 -8.98 3.58
C ALA A 120 -6.19 -8.82 2.12
N LYS A 121 -6.56 -9.76 1.24
CA LYS A 121 -6.16 -9.75 -0.18
C LYS A 121 -6.95 -8.73 -1.01
N PHE A 122 -8.25 -8.60 -0.78
CA PHE A 122 -9.16 -7.87 -1.67
C PHE A 122 -9.94 -6.75 -0.96
N ILE A 123 -10.68 -7.05 0.11
CA ILE A 123 -11.63 -6.09 0.69
C ILE A 123 -10.91 -4.87 1.27
N VAL A 124 -9.91 -5.10 2.13
CA VAL A 124 -9.19 -4.01 2.82
C VAL A 124 -8.42 -3.11 1.85
N PRO A 125 -7.57 -3.63 0.94
CA PRO A 125 -6.85 -2.78 -0.01
C PRO A 125 -7.79 -2.00 -0.94
N PHE A 126 -8.86 -2.63 -1.44
CA PHE A 126 -9.81 -1.97 -2.33
C PHE A 126 -10.66 -0.91 -1.60
N ALA A 127 -11.05 -1.18 -0.36
CA ALA A 127 -11.67 -0.16 0.47
C ALA A 127 -10.73 1.02 0.74
N LEU A 128 -9.44 0.76 1.04
CA LEU A 128 -8.46 1.83 1.23
C LEU A 128 -8.26 2.68 -0.02
N PHE A 129 -8.36 2.11 -1.23
CA PHE A 129 -8.37 2.88 -2.47
C PHE A 129 -9.50 3.93 -2.47
N HIS A 130 -10.73 3.52 -2.17
CA HIS A 130 -11.88 4.43 -2.16
C HIS A 130 -11.82 5.43 -1.01
N LEU A 131 -11.49 4.96 0.19
CA LEU A 131 -11.37 5.79 1.39
C LEU A 131 -10.27 6.84 1.26
N ALA A 132 -9.12 6.49 0.66
CA ALA A 132 -8.04 7.44 0.45
C ALA A 132 -8.47 8.60 -0.47
N GLY A 133 -9.20 8.31 -1.54
CA GLY A 133 -9.75 9.32 -2.44
C GLY A 133 -10.76 10.26 -1.75
N LEU A 134 -11.44 9.80 -0.70
CA LEU A 134 -12.37 10.60 0.09
C LEU A 134 -11.66 11.41 1.20
N VAL A 135 -10.67 10.83 1.84
CA VAL A 135 -9.95 11.42 2.98
C VAL A 135 -8.92 12.45 2.53
N PHE A 136 -8.11 12.13 1.53
CA PHE A 136 -6.97 12.95 1.10
C PHE A 136 -7.31 13.89 -0.06
N ARG A 137 -8.39 14.66 0.08
CA ARG A 137 -8.82 15.64 -0.94
C ARG A 137 -8.05 16.97 -0.87
N GLU A 138 -7.55 17.33 0.29
CA GLU A 138 -6.88 18.59 0.59
C GLU A 138 -5.37 18.42 0.64
N GLU A 139 -4.60 19.40 0.13
CA GLU A 139 -3.13 19.37 0.15
C GLU A 139 -2.58 19.24 1.59
N ARG A 140 -3.25 19.81 2.59
CA ARG A 140 -2.85 19.67 4.01
C ARG A 140 -2.88 18.19 4.44
N ARG A 141 -3.88 17.42 4.03
CA ARG A 141 -4.01 16.00 4.37
C ARG A 141 -3.03 15.14 3.59
N LEU A 142 -2.80 15.48 2.31
CA LEU A 142 -1.77 14.83 1.50
C LEU A 142 -0.38 15.03 2.11
N ARG A 143 -0.09 16.22 2.68
CA ARG A 143 1.15 16.47 3.43
C ARG A 143 1.26 15.62 4.70
N GLN A 144 0.15 15.34 5.39
CA GLN A 144 0.15 14.44 6.55
C GLN A 144 0.51 13.01 6.14
N PHE A 145 -0.02 12.54 5.01
CA PHE A 145 0.35 11.24 4.44
C PHE A 145 1.82 11.20 4.01
N GLU A 146 2.34 12.26 3.38
CA GLU A 146 3.75 12.40 3.02
C GLU A 146 4.64 12.31 4.27
N MET A 147 4.31 13.07 5.33
CA MET A 147 5.06 13.04 6.59
C MET A 147 5.01 11.67 7.25
N PHE A 148 3.84 11.04 7.32
CA PHE A 148 3.68 9.67 7.79
C PHE A 148 4.60 8.70 7.03
N SER A 149 4.60 8.78 5.70
CA SER A 149 5.43 7.93 4.84
C SER A 149 6.94 8.11 5.12
N LEU A 150 7.38 9.35 5.36
CA LEU A 150 8.78 9.65 5.71
C LEU A 150 9.15 9.11 7.09
N VAL A 151 8.26 9.23 8.07
CA VAL A 151 8.48 8.69 9.43
C VAL A 151 8.55 7.16 9.39
N VAL A 152 7.64 6.52 8.66
CA VAL A 152 7.67 5.06 8.49
C VAL A 152 8.96 4.63 7.79
N LEU A 153 9.39 5.33 6.73
CA LEU A 153 10.67 5.03 6.08
C LEU A 153 11.85 5.14 7.05
N ALA A 154 11.93 6.22 7.83
CA ALA A 154 12.97 6.42 8.81
C ALA A 154 13.01 5.28 9.85
N TYR A 155 11.84 4.87 10.33
CA TYR A 155 11.70 3.77 11.26
C TYR A 155 12.13 2.43 10.65
N LEU A 156 11.72 2.12 9.42
CA LEU A 156 12.11 0.88 8.73
C LEU A 156 13.61 0.85 8.39
N CYS A 157 14.19 1.98 7.97
CA CYS A 157 15.64 2.09 7.76
C CYS A 157 16.41 1.90 9.06
N PHE A 158 15.95 2.55 10.14
CA PHE A 158 16.58 2.44 11.46
C PHE A 158 16.57 0.98 11.96
N THR A 159 15.42 0.31 11.93
CA THR A 159 15.31 -1.08 12.39
C THR A 159 16.12 -2.05 11.54
N ALA A 160 16.16 -1.84 10.21
CA ALA A 160 16.96 -2.67 9.31
C ALA A 160 18.47 -2.50 9.54
N ILE A 161 18.94 -1.27 9.73
CA ILE A 161 20.36 -0.98 10.02
C ILE A 161 20.75 -1.48 11.42
N ALA A 162 19.90 -1.23 12.43
CA ALA A 162 20.14 -1.74 13.79
C ALA A 162 20.25 -3.28 13.80
N PHE A 163 19.44 -3.96 12.98
CA PHE A 163 19.55 -5.40 12.80
C PHE A 163 20.88 -5.79 12.15
N LEU A 164 21.29 -5.11 11.08
CA LEU A 164 22.51 -5.38 10.33
C LEU A 164 23.78 -5.22 11.20
N VAL A 165 23.82 -4.20 12.05
CA VAL A 165 24.97 -3.92 12.93
C VAL A 165 24.90 -4.68 14.26
N GLY A 166 23.91 -5.55 14.46
CA GLY A 166 23.75 -6.34 15.68
C GLY A 166 23.21 -5.57 16.89
N ALA A 167 22.78 -4.33 16.73
CA ALA A 167 22.24 -3.48 17.80
C ALA A 167 20.79 -3.87 18.15
N ARG A 168 20.55 -5.15 18.43
CA ARG A 168 19.23 -5.73 18.67
C ARG A 168 18.46 -5.06 19.82
N SER A 169 19.16 -4.48 20.79
CA SER A 169 18.57 -3.75 21.92
C SER A 169 17.79 -2.51 21.49
N LEU A 170 18.10 -1.91 20.35
CA LEU A 170 17.44 -0.72 19.81
C LEU A 170 16.21 -1.04 18.96
N ILE A 171 15.97 -2.31 18.61
CA ILE A 171 14.85 -2.70 17.76
C ILE A 171 13.58 -2.80 18.59
N PHE A 172 12.55 -2.07 18.16
CA PHE A 172 11.21 -2.08 18.73
C PHE A 172 10.17 -2.06 17.60
N PRO A 173 9.05 -2.80 17.76
CA PRO A 173 8.67 -3.73 18.85
C PRO A 173 9.55 -4.99 18.95
N ARG A 174 9.62 -5.58 20.14
CA ARG A 174 10.49 -6.72 20.41
C ARG A 174 10.12 -7.99 19.62
N PHE A 175 8.86 -8.17 19.26
CA PHE A 175 8.41 -9.30 18.46
C PHE A 175 9.12 -9.42 17.10
N ILE A 176 9.71 -8.32 16.59
CA ILE A 176 10.54 -8.35 15.35
C ILE A 176 11.69 -9.36 15.47
N LEU A 177 12.21 -9.54 16.69
CA LEU A 177 13.34 -10.41 16.99
C LEU A 177 12.95 -11.83 17.41
N ASP A 178 11.65 -12.12 17.54
CA ASP A 178 11.14 -13.40 17.98
C ASP A 178 11.33 -14.45 16.87
N GLU A 179 12.09 -15.50 17.17
CA GLU A 179 12.41 -16.58 16.24
C GLU A 179 11.22 -17.49 15.92
N GLY A 180 10.25 -17.56 16.83
CA GLY A 180 9.01 -18.30 16.64
C GLY A 180 8.01 -17.64 15.70
N LEU A 181 8.23 -16.36 15.35
CA LEU A 181 7.30 -15.57 14.56
C LEU A 181 7.81 -15.28 13.14
N GLY A 182 6.95 -15.47 12.15
CA GLY A 182 7.24 -15.12 10.76
C GLY A 182 8.33 -15.99 10.13
N TYR A 183 9.00 -15.41 9.11
CA TYR A 183 10.00 -16.12 8.31
C TYR A 183 11.34 -15.38 8.29
N HIS A 184 12.45 -16.12 8.15
CA HIS A 184 13.78 -15.57 7.92
C HIS A 184 14.25 -14.58 9.02
N VAL A 185 14.37 -15.08 10.25
CA VAL A 185 14.85 -14.33 11.42
C VAL A 185 16.30 -13.82 11.28
N ASP A 186 17.04 -14.41 10.35
CA ASP A 186 18.41 -14.06 9.95
C ASP A 186 18.51 -12.78 9.11
N ARG A 187 17.37 -12.13 8.79
CA ARG A 187 17.29 -10.97 7.90
C ARG A 187 16.57 -9.78 8.55
N ALA A 188 16.78 -8.58 8.00
CA ALA A 188 16.03 -7.40 8.42
C ALA A 188 14.59 -7.45 7.91
N ARG A 189 13.75 -8.24 8.60
CA ARG A 189 12.34 -8.48 8.26
C ARG A 189 11.38 -7.39 8.73
N GLY A 190 11.86 -6.50 9.61
CA GLY A 190 11.05 -5.42 10.16
C GLY A 190 9.79 -5.87 10.89
N PRO A 191 8.87 -4.95 11.19
CA PRO A 191 7.63 -5.26 11.92
C PRO A 191 6.65 -6.12 11.10
N LEU A 192 6.87 -6.23 9.79
CA LEU A 192 6.09 -7.09 8.90
C LEU A 192 6.45 -8.57 9.02
N LEU A 193 7.48 -8.92 9.80
CA LEU A 193 8.01 -10.26 10.02
C LEU A 193 8.35 -11.01 8.71
N GLN A 194 8.59 -10.24 7.65
CA GLN A 194 8.88 -10.75 6.32
C GLN A 194 9.84 -9.80 5.58
N ALA A 195 11.02 -10.30 5.27
CA ALA A 195 12.09 -9.50 4.67
C ALA A 195 11.71 -8.92 3.29
N VAL A 196 10.93 -9.64 2.48
CA VAL A 196 10.43 -9.15 1.19
C VAL A 196 9.48 -7.98 1.38
N ALA A 197 8.48 -8.12 2.26
CA ALA A 197 7.50 -7.07 2.54
C ALA A 197 8.18 -5.80 3.09
N ASN A 198 9.16 -5.97 3.99
CA ASN A 198 9.96 -4.87 4.51
C ASN A 198 10.74 -4.18 3.38
N GLY A 199 11.40 -4.94 2.52
CA GLY A 199 12.16 -4.40 1.39
C GLY A 199 11.31 -3.71 0.33
N VAL A 200 10.13 -4.24 0.01
CA VAL A 200 9.18 -3.58 -0.91
C VAL A 200 8.68 -2.27 -0.30
N SER A 201 8.35 -2.25 1.00
CA SER A 201 7.95 -1.04 1.72
C SER A 201 9.07 0.01 1.71
N LEU A 202 10.31 -0.38 2.02
CA LEU A 202 11.49 0.49 1.96
C LEU A 202 11.66 1.10 0.56
N ASN A 203 11.54 0.29 -0.48
CA ASN A 203 11.75 0.75 -1.85
C ASN A 203 10.64 1.73 -2.30
N MET A 204 9.37 1.42 -2.05
CA MET A 204 8.24 2.32 -2.38
C MET A 204 8.31 3.63 -1.59
N LEU A 205 8.54 3.56 -0.28
CA LEU A 205 8.70 4.73 0.58
C LEU A 205 9.95 5.53 0.22
N GLY A 206 11.02 4.88 -0.25
CA GLY A 206 12.22 5.52 -0.77
C GLY A 206 11.94 6.39 -2.00
N VAL A 207 11.09 5.93 -2.92
CA VAL A 207 10.62 6.75 -4.06
C VAL A 207 9.83 7.97 -3.56
N LEU A 208 8.98 7.80 -2.52
CA LEU A 208 8.28 8.94 -1.91
C LEU A 208 9.22 9.92 -1.23
N ALA A 209 10.26 9.45 -0.55
CA ALA A 209 11.28 10.31 0.06
C ALA A 209 12.06 11.10 -1.00
N LEU A 210 12.42 10.46 -2.11
CA LEU A 210 13.02 11.14 -3.26
C LEU A 210 12.09 12.22 -3.81
N HIS A 211 10.80 11.93 -3.95
CA HIS A 211 9.80 12.92 -4.37
C HIS A 211 9.70 14.08 -3.37
N ALA A 212 9.67 13.80 -2.05
CA ALA A 212 9.65 14.83 -1.00
C ALA A 212 10.92 15.71 -1.03
N TYR A 213 12.09 15.12 -1.30
CA TYR A 213 13.33 15.87 -1.48
C TYR A 213 13.25 16.81 -2.69
N LEU A 214 12.79 16.34 -3.84
CA LEU A 214 12.69 17.13 -5.06
C LEU A 214 11.70 18.28 -4.94
N ARG A 215 10.67 18.13 -4.09
CA ARG A 215 9.75 19.20 -3.70
C ARG A 215 10.33 20.14 -2.64
N GLY A 216 11.52 19.85 -2.11
CA GLY A 216 12.15 20.62 -1.05
C GLY A 216 11.47 20.48 0.32
N ARG A 217 10.73 19.38 0.55
CA ARG A 217 10.09 19.06 1.86
C ARG A 217 11.09 18.54 2.88
N ILE A 218 12.07 17.76 2.42
CA ILE A 218 13.26 17.36 3.20
C ILE A 218 14.51 17.94 2.52
N ARG A 219 15.48 18.37 3.31
CA ARG A 219 16.70 19.04 2.80
C ARG A 219 17.91 18.73 3.71
N GLY A 220 19.10 19.04 3.21
CA GLY A 220 20.34 18.95 4.01
C GLY A 220 20.52 17.57 4.64
N LEU A 221 20.84 17.55 5.93
CA LEU A 221 21.14 16.33 6.67
C LEU A 221 19.99 15.33 6.70
N SER A 222 18.75 15.76 6.86
CA SER A 222 17.57 14.86 6.90
C SER A 222 17.40 14.09 5.59
N ALA A 223 17.60 14.75 4.45
CA ALA A 223 17.55 14.10 3.15
C ALA A 223 18.74 13.15 2.95
N ALA A 224 19.95 13.58 3.32
CA ALA A 224 21.16 12.77 3.21
C ALA A 224 21.06 11.49 4.05
N VAL A 225 20.61 11.61 5.30
CA VAL A 225 20.43 10.45 6.20
C VAL A 225 19.36 9.52 5.64
N LEU A 226 18.20 10.03 5.28
CA LEU A 226 17.07 9.19 4.87
C LEU A 226 17.32 8.47 3.53
N LEU A 227 17.81 9.19 2.52
CA LEU A 227 18.10 8.61 1.20
C LEU A 227 19.40 7.79 1.20
N GLY A 228 20.39 8.17 2.02
CA GLY A 228 21.65 7.44 2.16
C GLY A 228 21.51 6.15 2.97
N SER A 229 20.64 6.11 3.98
CA SER A 229 20.37 4.87 4.75
C SER A 229 19.58 3.83 3.97
N LEU A 230 18.78 4.25 2.97
CA LEU A 230 17.91 3.38 2.21
C LEU A 230 18.63 2.19 1.55
N PRO A 231 19.72 2.36 0.75
CA PRO A 231 20.38 1.22 0.12
C PRO A 231 20.99 0.25 1.14
N VAL A 232 21.47 0.74 2.29
CA VAL A 232 21.98 -0.11 3.37
C VAL A 232 20.84 -0.92 4.00
N ALA A 233 19.71 -0.29 4.27
CA ALA A 233 18.50 -0.96 4.78
C ALA A 233 17.98 -2.02 3.80
N ILE A 234 18.00 -1.74 2.50
CA ILE A 234 17.64 -2.68 1.43
C ILE A 234 18.60 -3.89 1.40
N LEU A 235 19.92 -3.66 1.51
CA LEU A 235 20.91 -4.74 1.59
C LEU A 235 20.68 -5.62 2.82
N ALA A 236 20.34 -5.03 3.96
CA ALA A 236 20.07 -5.76 5.22
C ALA A 236 18.89 -6.74 5.12
N THR A 237 17.99 -6.56 4.15
CA THR A 237 16.88 -7.53 3.91
C THR A 237 17.38 -8.88 3.39
N MET A 238 18.61 -8.99 2.94
CA MET A 238 19.21 -10.22 2.37
C MET A 238 18.31 -10.92 1.35
N THR A 239 17.57 -10.14 0.54
CA THR A 239 16.56 -10.64 -0.38
C THR A 239 16.87 -10.23 -1.82
N ARG A 240 17.26 -11.19 -2.65
CA ARG A 240 17.64 -10.97 -4.07
C ARG A 240 16.57 -10.23 -4.89
N ALA A 241 15.31 -10.59 -4.72
CA ALA A 241 14.19 -9.95 -5.41
C ALA A 241 14.08 -8.45 -5.09
N VAL A 242 14.24 -8.10 -3.80
CA VAL A 242 14.21 -6.70 -3.34
C VAL A 242 15.41 -5.93 -3.86
N TRP A 243 16.61 -6.52 -3.84
CA TRP A 243 17.81 -5.89 -4.40
C TRP A 243 17.65 -5.62 -5.90
N LEU A 244 17.15 -6.60 -6.64
CA LEU A 244 16.89 -6.45 -8.08
C LEU A 244 15.87 -5.34 -8.34
N SER A 245 14.73 -5.36 -7.64
CA SER A 245 13.70 -4.33 -7.83
C SER A 245 14.18 -2.93 -7.46
N PHE A 246 15.03 -2.81 -6.43
CA PHE A 246 15.66 -1.55 -6.06
C PHE A 246 16.64 -1.06 -7.13
N ALA A 247 17.54 -1.92 -7.59
CA ALA A 247 18.50 -1.59 -8.65
C ALA A 247 17.80 -1.16 -9.94
N VAL A 248 16.77 -1.91 -10.37
CA VAL A 248 15.95 -1.56 -11.54
C VAL A 248 15.23 -0.23 -11.34
N SER A 249 14.68 0.04 -10.14
CA SER A 249 14.00 1.30 -9.83
C SER A 249 14.95 2.49 -9.95
N VAL A 250 16.14 2.38 -9.35
CA VAL A 250 17.18 3.43 -9.41
C VAL A 250 17.62 3.65 -10.84
N MET A 251 17.85 2.57 -11.59
CA MET A 251 18.24 2.63 -13.00
C MET A 251 17.17 3.34 -13.87
N VAL A 252 15.90 2.95 -13.72
CA VAL A 252 14.78 3.59 -14.43
C VAL A 252 14.68 5.07 -14.07
N LEU A 253 14.87 5.44 -12.81
CA LEU A 253 14.86 6.83 -12.37
C LEU A 253 16.02 7.63 -12.96
N ILE A 254 17.23 7.05 -13.07
CA ILE A 254 18.40 7.68 -13.72
C ILE A 254 18.12 7.95 -15.20
N PHE A 255 17.61 6.96 -15.93
CA PHE A 255 17.37 7.09 -17.37
C PHE A 255 16.18 8.00 -17.70
N ARG A 256 15.14 8.00 -16.86
CA ARG A 256 13.97 8.88 -17.04
C ARG A 256 14.15 10.28 -16.45
N ALA A 257 15.24 10.53 -15.74
CA ALA A 257 15.49 11.81 -15.11
C ALA A 257 15.78 12.90 -16.15
N HIS A 258 14.81 13.77 -16.40
CA HIS A 258 15.00 15.01 -17.16
C HIS A 258 15.75 16.08 -16.34
N ASN A 259 15.76 15.94 -15.01
CA ASN A 259 16.39 16.86 -14.07
C ASN A 259 17.75 16.30 -13.62
N ARG A 260 18.83 17.09 -13.86
CA ARG A 260 20.19 16.74 -13.44
C ARG A 260 20.29 16.42 -11.95
N ARG A 261 19.53 17.12 -11.10
CA ARG A 261 19.50 16.87 -9.65
C ARG A 261 18.97 15.46 -9.33
N LEU A 262 17.86 15.06 -9.95
CA LEU A 262 17.32 13.71 -9.76
C LEU A 262 18.36 12.65 -10.16
N ARG A 263 19.01 12.82 -11.33
CA ARG A 263 20.04 11.88 -11.80
C ARG A 263 21.19 11.78 -10.81
N LEU A 264 21.73 12.92 -10.34
CA LEU A 264 22.86 12.94 -9.41
C LEU A 264 22.50 12.26 -8.07
N ILE A 265 21.29 12.43 -7.56
CA ILE A 265 20.86 11.76 -6.33
C ILE A 265 20.75 10.25 -6.53
N CYS A 266 20.11 9.81 -7.61
CA CYS A 266 19.99 8.38 -7.91
C CYS A 266 21.38 7.73 -8.10
N VAL A 267 22.33 8.42 -8.75
CA VAL A 267 23.72 7.98 -8.86
C VAL A 267 24.37 7.95 -7.47
N GLY A 268 24.17 8.97 -6.64
CA GLY A 268 24.67 9.00 -5.26
C GLY A 268 24.12 7.83 -4.42
N VAL A 269 22.83 7.55 -4.51
CA VAL A 269 22.20 6.39 -3.85
C VAL A 269 22.79 5.07 -4.36
N ALA A 270 23.04 4.94 -5.65
CA ALA A 270 23.69 3.76 -6.23
C ALA A 270 25.14 3.60 -5.73
N ILE A 271 25.90 4.69 -5.64
CA ILE A 271 27.27 4.68 -5.10
C ILE A 271 27.27 4.26 -3.62
N VAL A 272 26.37 4.83 -2.81
CA VAL A 272 26.26 4.44 -1.39
C VAL A 272 25.88 2.96 -1.26
N GLY A 273 24.99 2.46 -2.11
CA GLY A 273 24.66 1.03 -2.16
C GLY A 273 25.87 0.15 -2.51
N ALA A 274 26.65 0.55 -3.51
CA ALA A 274 27.87 -0.15 -3.91
C ALA A 274 28.94 -0.13 -2.82
N LEU A 275 29.15 1.03 -2.18
CA LEU A 275 30.09 1.15 -1.05
C LEU A 275 29.62 0.32 0.15
N GLY A 276 28.33 0.35 0.47
CA GLY A 276 27.75 -0.50 1.53
C GLY A 276 27.94 -1.98 1.26
N LEU A 277 27.80 -2.42 0.02
CA LEU A 277 28.10 -3.79 -0.40
C LEU A 277 29.58 -4.13 -0.26
N LEU A 278 30.47 -3.25 -0.71
CA LEU A 278 31.92 -3.44 -0.56
C LEU A 278 32.33 -3.54 0.91
N VAL A 279 31.78 -2.67 1.76
CA VAL A 279 32.03 -2.72 3.21
C VAL A 279 31.50 -4.04 3.80
N ALA A 280 30.28 -4.47 3.43
CA ALA A 280 29.74 -5.75 3.88
C ALA A 280 30.63 -6.94 3.45
N LEU A 281 31.17 -6.91 2.24
CA LEU A 281 32.09 -7.93 1.72
C LEU A 281 33.46 -7.93 2.42
N SER A 282 33.82 -6.85 3.12
CA SER A 282 35.07 -6.75 3.89
C SER A 282 35.02 -7.47 5.25
N PHE A 283 33.80 -7.78 5.74
CA PHE A 283 33.58 -8.57 6.94
C PHE A 283 33.34 -10.03 6.58
N ASP A 284 34.11 -10.94 7.14
CA ASP A 284 34.06 -12.37 6.80
C ASP A 284 32.69 -12.99 6.99
N ASP A 285 32.00 -12.68 8.07
CA ASP A 285 30.66 -13.21 8.36
C ASP A 285 29.63 -12.71 7.33
N GLN A 286 29.64 -11.42 7.01
CA GLN A 286 28.75 -10.82 6.02
C GLN A 286 29.07 -11.33 4.62
N ARG A 287 30.35 -11.47 4.29
CA ARG A 287 30.81 -12.02 3.02
C ARG A 287 30.34 -13.47 2.83
N ARG A 288 30.48 -14.32 3.86
CA ARG A 288 29.98 -15.69 3.83
C ARG A 288 28.48 -15.72 3.64
N ALA A 289 27.72 -14.99 4.45
CA ALA A 289 26.26 -14.90 4.33
C ALA A 289 25.81 -14.45 2.93
N LEU A 290 26.42 -13.41 2.36
CA LEU A 290 26.12 -12.92 1.02
C LEU A 290 26.48 -13.95 -0.06
N THR A 291 27.65 -14.61 0.07
CA THR A 291 28.12 -15.60 -0.89
C THR A 291 27.26 -16.86 -0.86
N GLU A 292 26.88 -17.33 0.31
CA GLU A 292 25.95 -18.46 0.48
C GLU A 292 24.60 -18.14 -0.15
N ARG A 293 24.05 -16.94 0.09
CA ARG A 293 22.81 -16.50 -0.54
C ARG A 293 22.87 -16.48 -2.07
N LEU A 294 24.01 -16.07 -2.65
CA LEU A 294 24.15 -16.03 -4.11
C LEU A 294 24.32 -17.43 -4.70
N LYS A 295 24.94 -18.37 -3.98
CA LYS A 295 25.20 -19.74 -4.43
C LYS A 295 24.05 -20.72 -4.14
N GLU A 296 23.13 -20.35 -3.27
CA GLU A 296 22.00 -21.20 -2.87
C GLU A 296 21.07 -21.50 -4.07
N SER A 297 21.08 -22.75 -4.57
CA SER A 297 20.23 -23.22 -5.68
C SER A 297 18.91 -23.82 -5.19
N GLY A 298 18.86 -24.33 -3.97
CA GLY A 298 17.68 -24.98 -3.40
C GLY A 298 16.36 -24.19 -3.55
N PRO A 299 16.35 -22.85 -3.35
CA PRO A 299 15.16 -22.04 -3.60
C PRO A 299 14.71 -21.99 -5.07
N LEU A 300 15.61 -22.23 -6.04
CA LEU A 300 15.25 -22.27 -7.47
C LEU A 300 14.62 -23.62 -7.83
N ASP A 301 15.19 -24.72 -7.34
CA ASP A 301 14.65 -26.06 -7.57
C ASP A 301 13.27 -26.22 -6.91
N PHE A 302 13.13 -25.71 -5.67
CA PHE A 302 11.84 -25.62 -5.00
C PHE A 302 10.80 -24.85 -5.81
N ARG A 303 11.16 -23.63 -6.31
CA ARG A 303 10.24 -22.83 -7.14
C ARG A 303 9.85 -23.55 -8.42
N ARG A 304 10.79 -24.24 -9.06
CA ARG A 304 10.50 -25.00 -10.29
C ARG A 304 9.47 -26.10 -10.00
N ALA A 305 9.65 -26.88 -8.94
CA ALA A 305 8.71 -27.92 -8.54
C ALA A 305 7.32 -27.34 -8.24
N VAL A 306 7.26 -26.27 -7.45
CA VAL A 306 6.02 -25.58 -7.08
C VAL A 306 5.32 -24.94 -8.29
N TYR A 307 6.07 -24.38 -9.24
CA TYR A 307 5.50 -23.78 -10.45
C TYR A 307 4.93 -24.83 -11.39
N THR A 308 5.62 -25.98 -11.53
CA THR A 308 5.10 -27.10 -12.32
C THR A 308 3.81 -27.63 -11.71
N ALA A 309 3.80 -27.92 -10.41
CA ALA A 309 2.59 -28.39 -9.71
C ALA A 309 1.45 -27.37 -9.75
N GLY A 310 1.75 -26.07 -9.54
CA GLY A 310 0.74 -25.02 -9.66
C GLY A 310 0.17 -24.89 -11.07
N TRP A 311 0.97 -25.14 -12.11
CA TRP A 311 0.48 -25.17 -13.48
C TRP A 311 -0.42 -26.38 -13.74
N GLU A 312 -0.06 -27.57 -13.23
CA GLU A 312 -0.90 -28.77 -13.28
C GLU A 312 -2.24 -28.53 -12.59
N MET A 313 -2.24 -27.98 -11.37
CA MET A 313 -3.46 -27.58 -10.65
C MET A 313 -4.34 -26.61 -11.46
N PHE A 314 -3.71 -25.65 -12.14
CA PHE A 314 -4.46 -24.72 -13.01
C PHE A 314 -5.13 -25.46 -14.17
N LEU A 315 -4.45 -26.41 -14.82
CA LEU A 315 -5.01 -27.20 -15.92
C LEU A 315 -6.21 -28.07 -15.49
N GLU A 316 -6.27 -28.49 -14.22
CA GLU A 316 -7.42 -29.23 -13.67
C GLU A 316 -8.68 -28.35 -13.50
N LYS A 317 -8.49 -27.06 -13.11
CA LYS A 317 -9.61 -26.12 -12.89
C LYS A 317 -9.35 -24.75 -13.52
N PRO A 318 -9.26 -24.65 -14.86
CA PRO A 318 -8.73 -23.48 -15.52
C PRO A 318 -9.66 -22.25 -15.44
N LEU A 319 -10.96 -22.43 -15.30
CA LEU A 319 -11.92 -21.32 -15.29
C LEU A 319 -12.21 -20.79 -13.88
N THR A 320 -12.51 -21.67 -12.95
CA THR A 320 -12.97 -21.31 -11.59
C THR A 320 -11.86 -21.31 -10.56
N GLY A 321 -10.74 -22.02 -10.83
CA GLY A 321 -9.68 -22.25 -9.86
C GLY A 321 -10.09 -23.19 -8.72
N TRP A 322 -9.23 -23.30 -7.74
CA TRP A 322 -9.40 -24.13 -6.54
C TRP A 322 -10.06 -23.38 -5.37
N GLY A 323 -10.09 -22.04 -5.44
CA GLY A 323 -10.57 -21.18 -4.39
C GLY A 323 -9.49 -20.71 -3.42
N ILE A 324 -9.81 -19.65 -2.67
CA ILE A 324 -8.91 -19.05 -1.69
C ILE A 324 -8.55 -20.08 -0.60
N ASN A 325 -7.29 -20.05 -0.16
CA ASN A 325 -6.76 -20.88 0.93
C ASN A 325 -6.72 -22.40 0.66
N GLN A 326 -7.12 -22.89 -0.53
CA GLN A 326 -7.01 -24.30 -0.88
C GLN A 326 -5.64 -24.63 -1.49
N MET A 327 -5.05 -23.67 -2.16
CA MET A 327 -3.80 -23.86 -2.88
C MET A 327 -2.64 -24.40 -2.02
N PRO A 328 -2.37 -23.94 -0.79
CA PRO A 328 -1.20 -24.41 -0.05
C PRO A 328 -1.23 -25.90 0.27
N ALA A 329 -2.37 -26.42 0.67
CA ALA A 329 -2.54 -27.83 1.01
C ALA A 329 -2.56 -28.73 -0.25
N GLU A 330 -3.25 -28.30 -1.30
CA GLU A 330 -3.30 -29.05 -2.56
C GLU A 330 -1.95 -29.05 -3.27
N LEU A 331 -1.22 -27.93 -3.24
CA LEU A 331 0.11 -27.83 -3.80
C LEU A 331 1.08 -28.82 -3.13
N ALA A 332 0.98 -29.00 -1.80
CA ALA A 332 1.78 -29.97 -1.07
C ALA A 332 1.49 -31.41 -1.49
N ARG A 333 0.29 -31.73 -2.01
CA ARG A 333 -0.07 -33.05 -2.54
C ARG A 333 0.48 -33.30 -3.95
N HIS A 334 0.60 -32.24 -4.75
CA HIS A 334 1.09 -32.33 -6.14
C HIS A 334 2.63 -32.29 -6.22
N VAL A 335 3.31 -31.73 -5.22
CA VAL A 335 4.78 -31.67 -5.22
C VAL A 335 5.38 -32.91 -4.53
N SER A 336 6.07 -33.74 -5.28
CA SER A 336 6.82 -34.86 -4.74
C SER A 336 8.16 -34.42 -4.14
N GLY A 337 8.57 -35.08 -3.04
CA GLY A 337 9.89 -34.89 -2.42
C GLY A 337 9.95 -33.83 -1.31
N TYR A 338 8.86 -33.17 -0.99
CA TYR A 338 8.75 -32.23 0.15
C TYR A 338 7.77 -32.79 1.18
N LYS A 339 8.15 -32.74 2.47
CA LYS A 339 7.36 -33.29 3.59
C LYS A 339 6.45 -32.25 4.28
N GLU A 340 6.44 -31.02 3.80
CA GLU A 340 5.65 -29.93 4.36
C GLU A 340 4.17 -30.13 4.06
N LYS A 341 3.30 -29.82 5.02
CA LYS A 341 1.85 -29.95 4.87
C LYS A 341 1.25 -28.86 3.99
N GLU A 342 1.94 -27.74 3.86
CA GLU A 342 1.53 -26.57 3.09
C GLU A 342 2.72 -26.01 2.32
N LEU A 343 2.51 -25.73 1.04
CA LEU A 343 3.51 -25.12 0.17
C LEU A 343 2.95 -23.84 -0.43
N TYR A 344 3.81 -22.83 -0.60
CA TYR A 344 3.41 -21.53 -1.15
C TYR A 344 4.11 -21.27 -2.48
N PRO A 345 3.40 -20.76 -3.51
CA PRO A 345 3.94 -20.63 -4.87
C PRO A 345 5.01 -19.54 -5.00
N HIS A 346 5.15 -18.64 -4.03
CA HIS A 346 6.02 -17.48 -4.11
C HIS A 346 5.86 -16.67 -5.42
N ASN A 347 4.63 -16.61 -5.95
CA ASN A 347 4.27 -15.90 -7.17
C ASN A 347 2.79 -15.56 -7.13
N THR A 348 2.47 -14.27 -7.05
CA THR A 348 1.09 -13.78 -6.96
C THR A 348 0.27 -14.10 -8.22
N TYR A 349 0.89 -14.09 -9.39
CA TYR A 349 0.19 -14.36 -10.65
C TYR A 349 -0.22 -15.83 -10.75
N LEU A 350 0.67 -16.73 -10.35
CA LEU A 350 0.38 -18.16 -10.28
C LEU A 350 -0.66 -18.44 -9.20
N GLU A 351 -0.56 -17.81 -8.03
CA GLU A 351 -1.56 -17.93 -6.97
C GLU A 351 -2.96 -17.54 -7.47
N LEU A 352 -3.09 -16.38 -8.10
CA LEU A 352 -4.38 -15.92 -8.64
C LEU A 352 -4.91 -16.85 -9.74
N LEU A 353 -4.01 -17.38 -10.56
CA LEU A 353 -4.37 -18.31 -11.62
C LEU A 353 -4.90 -19.63 -11.05
N VAL A 354 -4.27 -20.14 -10.00
CA VAL A 354 -4.69 -21.39 -9.33
C VAL A 354 -5.92 -21.17 -8.46
N GLU A 355 -5.97 -20.09 -7.68
CA GLU A 355 -7.10 -19.81 -6.78
C GLU A 355 -8.39 -19.43 -7.55
N HIS A 356 -8.28 -18.66 -8.65
CA HIS A 356 -9.43 -18.03 -9.32
C HIS A 356 -9.50 -18.29 -10.83
N GLY A 357 -8.64 -19.14 -11.36
CA GLY A 357 -8.60 -19.46 -12.78
C GLY A 357 -8.19 -18.27 -13.66
N VAL A 358 -8.43 -18.40 -14.96
CA VAL A 358 -8.11 -17.38 -15.97
C VAL A 358 -8.88 -16.08 -15.73
N PHE A 359 -10.10 -16.15 -15.21
CA PHE A 359 -10.91 -14.95 -14.93
C PHE A 359 -10.31 -14.11 -13.81
N GLY A 360 -9.81 -14.74 -12.74
CA GLY A 360 -9.14 -14.03 -11.66
C GLY A 360 -7.88 -13.33 -12.12
N LEU A 361 -7.04 -14.02 -12.88
CA LEU A 361 -5.83 -13.42 -13.45
C LEU A 361 -6.16 -12.28 -14.43
N ALA A 362 -7.16 -12.44 -15.30
CA ALA A 362 -7.58 -11.42 -16.26
C ALA A 362 -8.08 -10.15 -15.55
N LEU A 363 -8.92 -10.29 -14.52
CA LEU A 363 -9.39 -9.17 -13.70
C LEU A 363 -8.24 -8.47 -12.97
N TYR A 364 -7.26 -9.23 -12.47
CA TYR A 364 -6.10 -8.66 -11.80
C TYR A 364 -5.21 -7.89 -12.79
N VAL A 365 -4.96 -8.43 -13.98
CA VAL A 365 -4.20 -7.74 -15.04
C VAL A 365 -4.93 -6.46 -15.47
N TRP A 366 -6.26 -6.51 -15.61
CA TRP A 366 -7.07 -5.31 -15.88
C TRP A 366 -6.92 -4.29 -14.76
N LEU A 367 -7.02 -4.70 -13.50
CA LEU A 367 -6.80 -3.81 -12.35
C LEU A 367 -5.43 -3.14 -12.42
N MET A 368 -4.37 -3.93 -12.62
CA MET A 368 -3.00 -3.39 -12.72
C MET A 368 -2.85 -2.43 -13.90
N TRP A 369 -3.51 -2.69 -15.02
CA TRP A 369 -3.56 -1.78 -16.16
C TRP A 369 -4.25 -0.45 -15.83
N GLU A 370 -5.39 -0.48 -15.14
CA GLU A 370 -6.07 0.75 -14.72
C GLU A 370 -5.21 1.55 -13.72
N LEU A 371 -4.53 0.89 -12.78
CA LEU A 371 -3.58 1.55 -11.89
C LEU A 371 -2.39 2.17 -12.65
N TRP A 372 -1.90 1.49 -13.67
CA TRP A 372 -0.84 2.05 -14.55
C TRP A 372 -1.32 3.30 -15.28
N ARG A 373 -2.56 3.30 -15.74
CA ARG A 373 -3.14 4.46 -16.46
C ARG A 373 -3.21 5.71 -15.59
N LEU A 374 -3.25 5.59 -14.26
CA LEU A 374 -3.23 6.74 -13.35
C LEU A 374 -1.98 7.61 -13.52
N ALA A 375 -0.87 7.04 -14.01
CA ALA A 375 0.34 7.81 -14.33
C ALA A 375 0.15 8.86 -15.44
N ARG A 376 -0.81 8.63 -16.33
CA ARG A 376 -1.10 9.49 -17.49
C ARG A 376 -2.16 10.53 -17.21
N GLY A 377 -2.65 10.62 -15.96
CA GLY A 377 -3.67 11.57 -15.56
C GLY A 377 -3.19 13.00 -15.63
N GLN A 378 -4.15 13.90 -15.77
CA GLN A 378 -3.89 15.35 -15.75
C GLN A 378 -3.79 15.82 -14.30
N VAL A 379 -2.88 16.78 -14.06
CA VAL A 379 -2.74 17.44 -12.77
C VAL A 379 -3.52 18.76 -12.82
N PRO A 380 -4.51 18.97 -11.92
CA PRO A 380 -5.24 20.22 -11.82
C PRO A 380 -4.30 21.41 -11.67
N ARG A 381 -4.67 22.56 -12.22
CA ARG A 381 -3.83 23.78 -12.14
C ARG A 381 -3.53 24.18 -10.70
N THR A 382 -4.50 24.02 -9.82
CA THR A 382 -4.42 24.30 -8.38
C THR A 382 -3.48 23.35 -7.62
N GLU A 383 -3.20 22.16 -8.17
CA GLU A 383 -2.41 21.10 -7.52
C GLU A 383 -0.99 20.95 -8.11
N ARG A 384 -0.56 21.80 -9.06
CA ARG A 384 0.75 21.67 -9.75
C ARG A 384 1.96 21.68 -8.81
N GLY A 385 1.91 22.41 -7.71
CA GLY A 385 2.94 22.45 -6.66
C GLY A 385 2.69 21.48 -5.50
N GLY A 386 1.58 20.75 -5.55
CA GLY A 386 1.11 19.83 -4.49
C GLY A 386 1.86 18.50 -4.43
N PHE A 387 1.41 17.64 -3.52
CA PHE A 387 1.98 16.29 -3.34
C PHE A 387 1.80 15.45 -4.60
N LEU A 388 0.61 15.41 -5.20
CA LEU A 388 0.31 14.66 -6.42
C LEU A 388 0.63 15.49 -7.68
N ASN A 389 1.79 16.10 -7.74
CA ASN A 389 2.23 16.90 -8.87
C ASN A 389 2.68 16.02 -10.06
N ARG A 390 3.07 16.65 -11.16
CA ARG A 390 3.53 15.96 -12.39
C ARG A 390 4.71 15.01 -12.13
N GLN A 391 5.56 15.32 -11.16
CA GLN A 391 6.69 14.50 -10.80
C GLN A 391 6.26 13.21 -10.08
N PHE A 392 5.24 13.29 -9.21
CA PHE A 392 4.64 12.12 -8.59
C PHE A 392 4.06 11.18 -9.66
N HIS A 393 3.33 11.71 -10.64
CA HIS A 393 2.82 10.93 -11.77
C HIS A 393 3.94 10.24 -12.57
N ALA A 394 5.09 10.90 -12.75
CA ALA A 394 6.25 10.29 -13.42
C ALA A 394 6.90 9.18 -12.58
N MET A 395 6.82 9.24 -11.25
CA MET A 395 7.36 8.24 -10.32
C MET A 395 6.39 7.09 -10.01
N TRP A 396 5.09 7.30 -10.21
CA TRP A 396 4.07 6.29 -9.96
C TRP A 396 4.32 4.95 -10.70
N PRO A 397 4.68 4.93 -12.01
CA PRO A 397 5.03 3.68 -12.69
C PRO A 397 6.22 2.95 -12.09
N VAL A 398 7.16 3.65 -11.45
CA VAL A 398 8.29 3.02 -10.77
C VAL A 398 7.80 2.29 -9.52
N MET A 399 6.92 2.91 -8.73
CA MET A 399 6.30 2.27 -7.54
C MET A 399 5.48 1.04 -7.92
N LEU A 400 4.69 1.12 -9.01
CA LEU A 400 4.00 -0.05 -9.56
C LEU A 400 4.97 -1.13 -10.05
N GLY A 401 6.05 -0.75 -10.71
CA GLY A 401 7.09 -1.67 -11.16
C GLY A 401 7.76 -2.41 -10.01
N ILE A 402 8.05 -1.73 -8.90
CA ILE A 402 8.54 -2.35 -7.66
C ILE A 402 7.56 -3.43 -7.19
N TYR A 403 6.28 -3.10 -7.12
CA TYR A 403 5.25 -4.03 -6.71
C TYR A 403 5.15 -5.23 -7.67
N TRP A 404 5.10 -5.00 -8.98
CA TRP A 404 4.93 -6.06 -9.98
C TRP A 404 6.12 -7.03 -10.04
N VAL A 405 7.34 -6.52 -9.98
CA VAL A 405 8.55 -7.36 -9.98
C VAL A 405 8.55 -8.27 -8.75
N ASN A 406 8.21 -7.72 -7.58
CA ASN A 406 8.16 -8.53 -6.37
C ASN A 406 6.95 -9.49 -6.38
N ALA A 407 5.80 -9.12 -6.96
CA ALA A 407 4.64 -9.99 -7.11
C ALA A 407 4.93 -11.24 -7.96
N ALA A 408 5.86 -11.17 -8.91
CA ALA A 408 6.32 -12.34 -9.66
C ALA A 408 7.24 -13.28 -8.86
N LEU A 409 7.75 -12.82 -7.70
CA LEU A 409 8.76 -13.53 -6.93
C LEU A 409 8.30 -13.87 -5.51
N VAL A 410 7.12 -13.38 -5.09
CA VAL A 410 6.49 -13.63 -3.79
C VAL A 410 4.98 -13.40 -3.89
N VAL A 411 4.23 -13.99 -2.98
CA VAL A 411 2.79 -13.70 -2.84
C VAL A 411 2.61 -12.35 -2.15
N MET A 412 1.98 -11.39 -2.84
CA MET A 412 1.80 -10.02 -2.36
C MET A 412 0.51 -9.86 -1.55
N ASN A 413 0.39 -10.58 -0.45
CA ASN A 413 -0.73 -10.51 0.49
C ASN A 413 -0.44 -9.67 1.75
N TYR A 414 0.59 -8.83 1.71
CA TYR A 414 0.99 -7.97 2.82
C TYR A 414 0.09 -6.75 2.96
N GLN A 415 -0.70 -6.71 4.02
CA GLN A 415 -1.73 -5.68 4.22
C GLN A 415 -1.16 -4.26 4.16
N PHE A 416 -0.01 -3.99 4.80
CA PHE A 416 0.60 -2.67 4.79
C PHE A 416 1.07 -2.27 3.38
N VAL A 417 1.75 -3.17 2.66
CA VAL A 417 2.24 -2.90 1.28
C VAL A 417 1.07 -2.60 0.35
N ASN A 418 0.03 -3.45 0.39
CA ASN A 418 -1.18 -3.26 -0.40
C ASN A 418 -1.93 -1.99 0.03
N GLY A 419 -2.05 -1.75 1.34
CA GLY A 419 -2.65 -0.55 1.90
C GLY A 419 -1.96 0.72 1.40
N LEU A 420 -0.64 0.76 1.40
CA LEU A 420 0.16 1.87 0.89
C LEU A 420 -0.08 2.10 -0.61
N LEU A 421 0.02 1.03 -1.43
CA LEU A 421 -0.16 1.10 -2.88
C LEU A 421 -1.56 1.57 -3.26
N PHE A 422 -2.60 0.92 -2.73
CA PHE A 422 -3.98 1.24 -3.06
C PHE A 422 -4.43 2.59 -2.51
N SER A 423 -3.88 3.04 -1.37
CA SER A 423 -4.11 4.41 -0.88
C SER A 423 -3.58 5.46 -1.86
N MET A 424 -2.34 5.32 -2.33
CA MET A 424 -1.77 6.24 -3.31
C MET A 424 -2.53 6.21 -4.64
N ALA A 425 -2.92 5.03 -5.10
CA ALA A 425 -3.75 4.87 -6.30
C ALA A 425 -5.11 5.58 -6.16
N GLY A 426 -5.77 5.46 -5.01
CA GLY A 426 -7.04 6.13 -4.72
C GLY A 426 -6.92 7.65 -4.68
N MET A 427 -5.82 8.18 -4.12
CA MET A 427 -5.52 9.62 -4.15
C MET A 427 -5.34 10.13 -5.59
N LEU A 428 -4.59 9.38 -6.43
CA LEU A 428 -4.40 9.71 -7.84
C LEU A 428 -5.71 9.67 -8.64
N ALA A 429 -6.52 8.63 -8.46
CA ALA A 429 -7.82 8.50 -9.12
C ALA A 429 -8.75 9.67 -8.77
N ALA A 430 -8.81 10.05 -7.48
CA ALA A 430 -9.57 11.21 -7.03
C ALA A 430 -9.06 12.53 -7.60
N GLN A 431 -7.75 12.67 -7.78
CA GLN A 431 -7.16 13.85 -8.43
C GLN A 431 -7.56 13.95 -9.90
N GLN A 432 -7.49 12.85 -10.65
CA GLN A 432 -7.85 12.83 -12.07
C GLN A 432 -9.29 13.25 -12.29
N ARG A 433 -10.21 12.80 -11.42
CA ARG A 433 -11.61 13.23 -11.47
C ARG A 433 -11.76 14.73 -11.22
N ARG A 434 -11.02 15.31 -10.24
CA ARG A 434 -11.05 16.76 -10.02
C ARG A 434 -10.55 17.52 -11.25
N ALA A 435 -9.49 17.02 -11.90
CA ALA A 435 -8.98 17.60 -13.13
C ALA A 435 -9.99 17.55 -14.28
N ALA A 436 -10.71 16.42 -14.43
CA ALA A 436 -11.77 16.30 -15.43
C ALA A 436 -12.91 17.30 -15.18
N ASN A 437 -13.34 17.45 -13.93
CA ASN A 437 -14.38 18.42 -13.56
C ASN A 437 -13.96 19.90 -13.76
N GLU A 438 -12.67 20.22 -13.66
CA GLU A 438 -12.14 21.56 -13.98
C GLU A 438 -12.17 21.87 -15.50
N LEU A 439 -12.10 20.83 -16.34
CA LEU A 439 -12.12 20.96 -17.80
C LEU A 439 -13.53 21.07 -18.39
N GLU A 440 -14.55 20.57 -17.67
CA GLU A 440 -15.95 20.56 -18.10
C GLU A 440 -16.87 21.44 -17.20
N PRO A 441 -16.55 22.71 -16.95
CA PRO A 441 -17.35 23.55 -16.06
C PRO A 441 -18.76 23.87 -16.61
N GLY A 442 -18.99 23.68 -17.92
CA GLY A 442 -20.26 24.02 -18.60
C GLY A 442 -21.32 22.92 -18.57
N LEU A 443 -20.95 21.65 -18.54
CA LEU A 443 -21.91 20.53 -18.62
C LEU A 443 -22.60 20.23 -17.28
N SER A 444 -21.98 20.55 -16.16
CA SER A 444 -22.54 20.29 -14.82
C SER A 444 -23.62 21.29 -14.41
N LEU A 445 -23.64 22.51 -14.98
CA LEU A 445 -24.65 23.52 -14.71
C LEU A 445 -25.94 23.28 -15.49
N SER A 446 -25.87 22.71 -16.70
CA SER A 446 -27.05 22.38 -17.50
C SER A 446 -27.85 21.21 -16.91
N ALA A 447 -27.20 20.24 -16.32
CA ALA A 447 -27.87 19.09 -15.67
C ALA A 447 -28.53 19.47 -14.32
N ARG A 448 -28.12 20.54 -13.65
CA ARG A 448 -28.77 21.07 -12.45
C ARG A 448 -29.93 22.03 -12.78
N GLY A 449 -29.86 22.74 -13.90
CA GLY A 449 -30.92 23.65 -14.35
C GLY A 449 -32.21 22.94 -14.80
N VAL A 450 -32.08 21.73 -15.37
CA VAL A 450 -33.26 20.98 -15.86
C VAL A 450 -34.06 20.32 -14.71
N ARG A 451 -33.45 20.09 -13.53
CA ARG A 451 -34.18 19.56 -12.36
C ARG A 451 -34.88 20.64 -11.51
N GLY A 452 -34.57 21.90 -11.71
CA GLY A 452 -35.19 23.01 -10.99
C GLY A 452 -36.38 23.67 -11.71
N ALA A 453 -36.62 23.27 -12.97
CA ALA A 453 -37.74 23.81 -13.77
C ALA A 453 -38.97 22.87 -13.86
N ALA A 454 -38.93 21.72 -13.18
CA ALA A 454 -39.99 20.73 -13.15
C ALA A 454 -40.53 20.43 -11.72
N ALA A 455 -40.43 21.43 -10.82
CA ALA A 455 -41.00 21.36 -9.47
C ALA A 455 -41.93 22.55 -9.24
#